data_303ab383cf33d7d7e3d66e449a059eb8
#
_entry.id   303ab383cf33d7d7e3d66e449a059eb8
#
_cell.length_a   1.000
_cell.length_b   1.000
_cell.length_c   1.000
_cell.angle_alpha   90.00
_cell.angle_beta   90.00
_cell.angle_gamma   90.00
#
_symmetry.space_group_name_H-M   'P 1'
#
loop_
_entity.id
_entity.type
_entity.pdbx_description
1 polymer ?
#
loop_
_entity_poly.entity_id
_entity_poly.type
_entity_poly.pdbx_seq_one_letter_code
_entity_poly.pdbx_strand_id
1 'polypeptide(L)'
;MWLRWGHMMGTLARLPADTGSMKSAKQTTLRDQIAVSGIGVHSGLPVNLTLNPARDDEGIIFRRVSADGSIEREVRADVRSVTATEFATVLGDAKGPICSTAEHLLAAMRGLHVDNVIVEIDGPEVPIMDGSAAAFVDALDQAGLTTRAQPRRYIEVLKPVRVAKDKSFGELRPYSHGFRVEAEIEFDHPLIGKQALALDIEPKTFRKEIARARTFGFMKDVAKLWGAGYALGANFDNTLVISEDRVLNPEGLRFADEFVRHKVLDAIGDLALAGQPLLAAYKTVRGGHNLNHAVLSALMADRTAWRVVEFPAEAPVRRSRGHADIGAAIAAPAYGPEV
;
A
#
# COMPACT_ATOMS: atom_id res chain seq x y z
N MET A 1 6.26 -1.86 30.86
CA MET A 1 4.87 -2.00 31.40
C MET A 1 3.95 -2.06 30.18
N TRP A 2 3.66 -3.30 29.74
CA TRP A 2 2.90 -3.60 28.52
C TRP A 2 1.42 -3.39 28.81
N LEU A 3 0.84 -2.30 28.31
CA LEU A 3 -0.61 -2.14 28.31
C LEU A 3 -1.18 -3.08 27.22
N ARG A 4 -1.72 -4.19 27.68
CA ARG A 4 -2.59 -5.06 26.88
C ARG A 4 -3.70 -4.22 26.25
N TRP A 5 -3.82 -4.31 24.95
CA TRP A 5 -5.03 -3.94 24.23
C TRP A 5 -6.17 -4.88 24.70
N GLY A 6 -6.76 -4.54 25.85
CA GLY A 6 -7.98 -5.14 26.35
C GLY A 6 -9.17 -4.53 25.61
N HIS A 7 -9.84 -5.36 24.82
CA HIS A 7 -11.26 -5.33 24.51
C HIS A 7 -11.97 -3.96 24.55
N MET A 8 -11.88 -3.20 23.47
CA MET A 8 -12.99 -2.35 23.05
C MET A 8 -13.62 -2.99 21.82
N MET A 9 -14.44 -4.02 22.04
CA MET A 9 -15.36 -4.53 21.03
C MET A 9 -16.47 -3.49 20.82
N GLY A 10 -16.21 -2.49 19.96
CA GLY A 10 -17.30 -1.83 19.27
C GLY A 10 -17.97 -2.89 18.41
N THR A 11 -19.29 -2.88 18.39
CA THR A 11 -20.12 -3.81 17.62
C THR A 11 -19.63 -3.87 16.17
N LEU A 12 -19.05 -5.01 15.74
CA LEU A 12 -18.64 -5.25 14.35
C LEU A 12 -19.88 -5.20 13.47
N ALA A 13 -19.99 -4.18 12.64
CA ALA A 13 -21.07 -4.07 11.68
C ALA A 13 -20.77 -5.00 10.49
N ARG A 14 -21.70 -5.93 10.19
CA ARG A 14 -21.65 -6.73 8.96
C ARG A 14 -22.34 -5.96 7.83
N LEU A 15 -21.65 -5.77 6.73
CA LEU A 15 -22.21 -5.18 5.52
C LEU A 15 -22.93 -6.24 4.68
N PRO A 16 -23.98 -5.89 3.91
CA PRO A 16 -24.65 -6.82 3.02
C PRO A 16 -23.72 -7.31 1.90
N ALA A 17 -23.96 -8.54 1.43
CA ALA A 17 -23.09 -9.29 0.51
C ALA A 17 -23.02 -8.74 -0.93
N ASP A 18 -23.73 -7.66 -1.26
CA ASP A 18 -23.89 -7.21 -2.65
C ASP A 18 -23.04 -6.00 -3.00
N THR A 19 -21.71 -6.17 -2.87
CA THR A 19 -20.73 -5.19 -3.36
C THR A 19 -19.66 -5.94 -4.15
N GLY A 20 -19.78 -5.93 -5.47
CA GLY A 20 -19.00 -6.70 -6.44
C GLY A 20 -17.51 -6.89 -6.14
N SER A 21 -17.05 -8.08 -6.46
CA SER A 21 -15.70 -8.57 -6.85
C SER A 21 -14.40 -8.10 -6.16
N MET A 22 -14.39 -7.09 -5.27
CA MET A 22 -13.17 -6.40 -4.86
C MET A 22 -12.69 -6.68 -3.43
N LYS A 23 -13.36 -7.52 -2.67
CA LYS A 23 -13.13 -7.64 -1.23
C LYS A 23 -12.73 -9.04 -0.86
N SER A 24 -11.43 -9.23 -0.60
CA SER A 24 -11.01 -10.49 0.03
C SER A 24 -11.69 -10.63 1.37
N ALA A 25 -12.41 -11.74 1.57
CA ALA A 25 -13.03 -12.03 2.85
C ALA A 25 -12.02 -12.38 3.95
N LYS A 26 -10.77 -12.69 3.59
CA LYS A 26 -9.73 -13.17 4.50
C LYS A 26 -8.44 -12.35 4.39
N GLN A 27 -7.72 -12.29 5.51
CA GLN A 27 -6.39 -11.68 5.57
C GLN A 27 -5.38 -12.45 4.72
N THR A 28 -4.30 -11.77 4.34
CA THR A 28 -3.18 -12.36 3.60
C THR A 28 -1.85 -12.04 4.29
N THR A 29 -0.89 -12.92 4.07
CA THR A 29 0.53 -12.74 4.42
C THR A 29 1.39 -13.34 3.30
N LEU A 30 2.69 -13.21 3.41
CA LEU A 30 3.63 -13.90 2.52
C LEU A 30 3.56 -15.42 2.74
N ARG A 31 3.81 -16.19 1.69
CA ARG A 31 4.00 -17.64 1.79
C ARG A 31 5.41 -17.96 2.26
N ASP A 32 6.39 -17.32 1.62
CA ASP A 32 7.80 -17.51 1.88
C ASP A 32 8.48 -16.17 2.26
N GLN A 33 9.60 -16.25 2.94
CA GLN A 33 10.46 -15.11 3.22
C GLN A 33 11.14 -14.64 1.92
N ILE A 34 11.35 -13.33 1.79
CA ILE A 34 12.10 -12.73 0.70
C ILE A 34 12.99 -11.59 1.21
N ALA A 35 14.21 -11.49 0.66
CA ALA A 35 15.12 -10.39 0.96
C ALA A 35 15.35 -9.53 -0.28
N VAL A 36 15.48 -8.22 -0.06
CA VAL A 36 15.90 -7.24 -1.06
C VAL A 36 17.00 -6.36 -0.48
N SER A 37 17.99 -6.00 -1.31
CA SER A 37 19.10 -5.14 -0.91
C SER A 37 19.19 -3.94 -1.83
N GLY A 38 19.62 -2.81 -1.30
CA GLY A 38 19.78 -1.59 -2.08
C GLY A 38 20.41 -0.48 -1.26
N ILE A 39 20.14 0.75 -1.61
CA ILE A 39 20.61 1.95 -0.90
C ILE A 39 19.43 2.82 -0.50
N GLY A 40 19.53 3.55 0.61
CA GLY A 40 18.59 4.60 0.98
C GLY A 40 18.75 5.81 0.07
N VAL A 41 17.65 6.40 -0.40
CA VAL A 41 17.70 7.57 -1.29
C VAL A 41 18.24 8.81 -0.56
N HIS A 42 17.90 8.98 0.71
CA HIS A 42 18.35 10.13 1.50
C HIS A 42 19.68 9.87 2.19
N SER A 43 19.84 8.71 2.82
CA SER A 43 21.06 8.35 3.57
C SER A 43 22.24 8.00 2.68
N GLY A 44 22.01 7.46 1.47
CA GLY A 44 23.04 6.90 0.62
C GLY A 44 23.67 5.61 1.17
N LEU A 45 23.18 5.09 2.29
CA LEU A 45 23.73 3.91 2.95
C LEU A 45 23.16 2.62 2.36
N PRO A 46 23.97 1.56 2.25
CA PRO A 46 23.48 0.25 1.89
C PRO A 46 22.54 -0.28 2.97
N VAL A 47 21.53 -1.04 2.55
CA VAL A 47 20.53 -1.61 3.43
C VAL A 47 20.04 -2.95 2.89
N ASN A 48 19.86 -3.91 3.80
CA ASN A 48 19.16 -5.15 3.56
C ASN A 48 17.80 -5.13 4.26
N LEU A 49 16.79 -5.55 3.54
CA LEU A 49 15.43 -5.61 3.99
C LEU A 49 14.91 -7.01 3.77
N THR A 50 14.38 -7.63 4.83
CA THR A 50 13.79 -8.97 4.76
C THR A 50 12.31 -8.88 5.09
N LEU A 51 11.47 -9.40 4.20
CA LEU A 51 10.04 -9.52 4.39
C LEU A 51 9.72 -10.94 4.85
N ASN A 52 9.15 -11.08 6.03
CA ASN A 52 8.80 -12.35 6.64
C ASN A 52 7.29 -12.51 6.72
N PRO A 53 6.76 -13.75 6.56
CA PRO A 53 5.37 -14.05 6.90
C PRO A 53 5.04 -13.63 8.34
N ALA A 54 3.84 -13.09 8.55
CA ALA A 54 3.37 -12.73 9.87
C ALA A 54 2.08 -13.47 10.25
N ARG A 55 1.73 -13.47 11.54
CA ARG A 55 0.52 -14.10 12.04
C ARG A 55 -0.72 -13.27 11.72
N ASP A 56 -1.88 -13.88 11.93
CA ASP A 56 -3.16 -13.19 11.82
C ASP A 56 -3.20 -12.00 12.79
N ASP A 57 -3.75 -10.87 12.33
CA ASP A 57 -3.94 -9.64 13.11
C ASP A 57 -2.64 -8.92 13.55
N GLU A 58 -1.47 -9.38 13.11
CA GLU A 58 -0.21 -8.67 13.42
C GLU A 58 -0.08 -7.35 12.65
N GLY A 59 -0.62 -7.28 11.43
CA GLY A 59 -0.45 -6.13 10.56
C GLY A 59 0.98 -6.06 10.00
N ILE A 60 1.41 -4.86 9.60
CA ILE A 60 2.77 -4.62 9.10
C ILE A 60 3.62 -4.12 10.28
N ILE A 61 4.72 -4.83 10.56
CA ILE A 61 5.62 -4.53 11.67
C ILE A 61 7.02 -4.29 11.11
N PHE A 62 7.62 -3.17 11.48
CA PHE A 62 9.01 -2.86 11.16
C PHE A 62 9.91 -3.18 12.34
N ARG A 63 10.97 -3.93 12.09
CA ARG A 63 12.01 -4.31 13.06
C ARG A 63 13.36 -3.80 12.59
N ARG A 64 14.00 -2.97 13.40
CA ARG A 64 15.42 -2.71 13.23
C ARG A 64 16.20 -3.90 13.78
N VAL A 65 17.08 -4.44 12.96
CA VAL A 65 17.95 -5.55 13.34
C VAL A 65 19.42 -5.12 13.28
N SER A 66 20.22 -5.65 14.20
CA SER A 66 21.68 -5.51 14.17
C SER A 66 22.33 -6.56 13.26
N ALA A 67 23.63 -6.43 13.04
CA ALA A 67 24.39 -7.30 12.15
C ALA A 67 24.38 -8.79 12.58
N ASP A 68 24.16 -9.08 13.87
CA ASP A 68 24.00 -10.44 14.39
C ASP A 68 22.55 -10.97 14.29
N GLY A 69 21.64 -10.18 13.70
CA GLY A 69 20.22 -10.53 13.55
C GLY A 69 19.37 -10.28 14.80
N SER A 70 19.93 -9.72 15.87
CA SER A 70 19.14 -9.39 17.07
C SER A 70 18.21 -8.20 16.78
N ILE A 71 17.00 -8.26 17.35
CA ILE A 71 15.99 -7.18 17.21
C ILE A 71 16.35 -6.08 18.19
N GLU A 72 16.73 -4.91 17.67
CA GLU A 72 17.02 -3.73 18.47
C GLU A 72 15.73 -3.00 18.87
N ARG A 73 14.83 -2.82 17.92
CA ARG A 73 13.58 -2.06 18.09
C ARG A 73 12.51 -2.57 17.13
N GLU A 74 11.25 -2.39 17.52
CA GLU A 74 10.11 -2.79 16.73
C GLU A 74 9.01 -1.72 16.80
N VAL A 75 8.34 -1.48 15.69
CA VAL A 75 7.19 -0.59 15.60
C VAL A 75 6.15 -1.13 14.60
N ARG A 76 4.87 -1.04 14.95
CA ARG A 76 3.80 -1.30 13.99
C ARG A 76 3.67 -0.12 13.02
N ALA A 77 3.48 -0.41 11.75
CA ALA A 77 3.18 0.61 10.74
C ALA A 77 1.74 1.13 10.94
N ASP A 78 1.58 2.11 11.78
CA ASP A 78 0.33 2.83 11.99
C ASP A 78 0.59 4.35 12.12
N VAL A 79 -0.47 5.15 12.09
CA VAL A 79 -0.38 6.62 12.11
C VAL A 79 0.38 7.17 13.33
N ARG A 80 0.40 6.45 14.45
CA ARG A 80 1.05 6.87 15.69
C ARG A 80 2.56 6.65 15.67
N SER A 81 3.04 5.80 14.78
CA SER A 81 4.45 5.52 14.62
C SER A 81 5.16 6.49 13.67
N VAL A 82 4.44 7.42 13.05
CA VAL A 82 5.04 8.44 12.20
C VAL A 82 5.72 9.49 13.06
N THR A 83 7.04 9.65 12.88
CA THR A 83 7.87 10.61 13.62
C THR A 83 8.28 11.82 12.80
N ALA A 84 8.31 11.69 11.46
CA ALA A 84 8.56 12.80 10.53
C ALA A 84 7.91 12.51 9.16
N THR A 85 7.65 13.57 8.40
CA THR A 85 7.05 13.54 7.06
C THR A 85 7.72 14.50 6.09
N GLU A 86 8.93 14.97 6.41
CA GLU A 86 9.71 15.82 5.53
C GLU A 86 10.49 14.96 4.53
N PHE A 87 10.21 15.15 3.24
CA PHE A 87 10.74 14.40 2.09
C PHE A 87 10.41 12.90 2.04
N ALA A 88 10.07 12.27 3.16
CA ALA A 88 9.70 10.86 3.24
C ALA A 88 8.86 10.59 4.50
N THR A 89 8.18 9.46 4.54
CA THR A 89 7.49 8.99 5.73
C THR A 89 8.44 8.20 6.62
N VAL A 90 8.66 8.72 7.83
CA VAL A 90 9.58 8.15 8.83
C VAL A 90 8.80 7.47 9.95
N LEU A 91 9.09 6.21 10.17
CA LEU A 91 8.52 5.42 11.27
C LEU A 91 9.48 5.33 12.45
N GLY A 92 8.94 5.38 13.65
CA GLY A 92 9.72 5.29 14.86
C GLY A 92 8.87 5.23 16.13
N ASP A 93 9.51 5.40 17.26
CA ASP A 93 8.91 5.43 18.59
C ASP A 93 9.44 6.61 19.41
N ALA A 94 9.15 6.64 20.72
CA ALA A 94 9.62 7.68 21.64
C ALA A 94 11.16 7.81 21.75
N LYS A 95 11.91 6.79 21.25
CA LYS A 95 13.39 6.82 21.24
C LYS A 95 13.94 7.38 19.91
N GLY A 96 13.06 7.70 18.95
CA GLY A 96 13.42 8.27 17.66
C GLY A 96 13.10 7.36 16.46
N PRO A 97 13.62 7.72 15.25
CA PRO A 97 13.39 6.96 14.03
C PRO A 97 13.84 5.52 14.09
N ILE A 98 13.10 4.63 13.44
CA ILE A 98 13.47 3.23 13.18
C ILE A 98 13.82 3.07 11.69
N CYS A 99 12.98 3.56 10.80
CA CYS A 99 13.28 3.61 9.36
C CYS A 99 12.58 4.80 8.68
N SER A 100 13.18 5.29 7.62
CA SER A 100 12.61 6.31 6.73
C SER A 100 12.23 5.72 5.37
N THR A 101 11.53 6.52 4.55
CA THR A 101 11.13 6.17 3.17
C THR A 101 10.30 4.88 3.11
N ALA A 102 9.36 4.73 4.07
CA ALA A 102 8.55 3.51 4.17
C ALA A 102 7.39 3.47 3.15
N GLU A 103 7.03 4.62 2.54
CA GLU A 103 5.84 4.82 1.72
C GLU A 103 5.78 3.91 0.49
N HIS A 104 6.89 3.69 -0.23
CA HIS A 104 6.87 2.87 -1.45
C HIS A 104 6.62 1.39 -1.14
N LEU A 105 7.26 0.87 -0.09
CA LEU A 105 7.03 -0.50 0.38
C LEU A 105 5.60 -0.68 0.91
N LEU A 106 5.12 0.27 1.71
CA LEU A 106 3.75 0.27 2.23
C LEU A 106 2.72 0.36 1.09
N ALA A 107 3.02 1.15 0.03
CA ALA A 107 2.18 1.22 -1.16
C ALA A 107 2.10 -0.12 -1.89
N ALA A 108 3.23 -0.82 -2.07
CA ALA A 108 3.26 -2.16 -2.67
C ALA A 108 2.42 -3.16 -1.86
N MET A 109 2.61 -3.21 -0.53
CA MET A 109 1.85 -4.09 0.35
C MET A 109 0.36 -3.78 0.30
N ARG A 110 -0.03 -2.51 0.39
CA ARG A 110 -1.44 -2.11 0.37
C ARG A 110 -2.05 -2.34 -1.00
N GLY A 111 -1.34 -1.99 -2.07
CA GLY A 111 -1.77 -2.17 -3.46
C GLY A 111 -1.97 -3.64 -3.83
N LEU A 112 -1.25 -4.56 -3.21
CA LEU A 112 -1.38 -6.01 -3.42
C LEU A 112 -2.23 -6.72 -2.36
N HIS A 113 -2.89 -5.96 -1.48
CA HIS A 113 -3.73 -6.50 -0.42
C HIS A 113 -2.99 -7.41 0.57
N VAL A 114 -1.74 -7.09 0.91
CA VAL A 114 -0.97 -7.75 1.96
C VAL A 114 -1.34 -7.13 3.31
N ASP A 115 -1.79 -7.95 4.26
CA ASP A 115 -2.29 -7.49 5.55
C ASP A 115 -1.26 -7.65 6.67
N ASN A 116 -0.49 -8.73 6.64
CA ASN A 116 0.39 -9.08 7.75
C ASN A 116 1.80 -9.42 7.22
N VAL A 117 2.81 -8.65 7.62
CA VAL A 117 4.22 -8.84 7.25
C VAL A 117 5.12 -8.30 8.35
N ILE A 118 6.19 -9.03 8.67
CA ILE A 118 7.29 -8.51 9.47
C ILE A 118 8.39 -8.06 8.51
N VAL A 119 8.74 -6.78 8.60
CA VAL A 119 9.78 -6.11 7.82
C VAL A 119 11.01 -5.97 8.71
N GLU A 120 12.04 -6.76 8.48
CA GLU A 120 13.32 -6.63 9.16
C GLU A 120 14.27 -5.79 8.31
N ILE A 121 14.92 -4.80 8.91
CA ILE A 121 15.79 -3.84 8.23
C ILE A 121 17.03 -3.56 9.06
N ASP A 122 18.22 -3.67 8.45
CA ASP A 122 19.51 -3.41 9.08
C ASP A 122 20.00 -1.96 8.90
N GLY A 123 19.37 -1.19 8.02
CA GLY A 123 19.70 0.21 7.71
C GLY A 123 18.68 1.23 8.20
N PRO A 124 19.01 2.53 8.17
CA PRO A 124 18.13 3.61 8.66
C PRO A 124 16.95 3.91 7.74
N GLU A 125 16.92 3.33 6.53
CA GLU A 125 16.03 3.72 5.47
C GLU A 125 15.65 2.52 4.62
N VAL A 126 14.39 2.43 4.17
CA VAL A 126 13.96 1.42 3.20
C VAL A 126 14.71 1.64 1.88
N PRO A 127 15.23 0.60 1.21
CA PRO A 127 15.98 0.78 -0.04
C PRO A 127 15.07 1.40 -1.11
N ILE A 128 15.60 2.38 -1.82
CA ILE A 128 14.82 3.12 -2.82
C ILE A 128 14.57 2.30 -4.09
N MET A 129 15.36 1.27 -4.32
CA MET A 129 15.33 0.43 -5.51
C MET A 129 15.47 1.26 -6.79
N ASP A 130 14.51 1.20 -7.69
CA ASP A 130 14.43 2.00 -8.92
C ASP A 130 13.64 3.31 -8.76
N GLY A 131 13.34 3.71 -7.53
CA GLY A 131 12.54 4.90 -7.22
C GLY A 131 11.03 4.70 -7.29
N SER A 132 10.57 3.49 -7.61
CA SER A 132 9.16 3.12 -7.69
C SER A 132 8.81 2.00 -6.70
N ALA A 133 7.59 1.48 -6.75
CA ALA A 133 7.20 0.30 -5.98
C ALA A 133 7.39 -1.02 -6.76
N ALA A 134 7.90 -0.99 -8.01
CA ALA A 134 7.93 -2.16 -8.87
C ALA A 134 8.77 -3.30 -8.29
N ALA A 135 9.97 -3.01 -7.80
CA ALA A 135 10.85 -4.03 -7.22
C ALA A 135 10.24 -4.69 -5.96
N PHE A 136 9.48 -3.94 -5.16
CA PHE A 136 8.73 -4.51 -4.02
C PHE A 136 7.56 -5.38 -4.48
N VAL A 137 6.86 -5.00 -5.55
CA VAL A 137 5.84 -5.85 -6.18
C VAL A 137 6.43 -7.16 -6.65
N ASP A 138 7.58 -7.11 -7.34
CA ASP A 138 8.29 -8.31 -7.83
C ASP A 138 8.75 -9.20 -6.66
N ALA A 139 9.26 -8.62 -5.58
CA ALA A 139 9.64 -9.37 -4.37
C ALA A 139 8.42 -10.05 -3.72
N LEU A 140 7.29 -9.33 -3.57
CA LEU A 140 6.05 -9.90 -3.03
C LEU A 140 5.49 -11.02 -3.90
N ASP A 141 5.63 -10.92 -5.24
CA ASP A 141 5.23 -11.97 -6.17
C ASP A 141 6.11 -13.21 -6.06
N GLN A 142 7.43 -13.02 -5.91
CA GLN A 142 8.37 -14.13 -5.69
C GLN A 142 8.11 -14.84 -4.36
N ALA A 143 7.90 -14.10 -3.28
CA ALA A 143 7.52 -14.66 -1.98
C ALA A 143 6.18 -15.40 -2.04
N GLY A 144 5.31 -14.98 -2.95
CA GLY A 144 3.93 -15.46 -3.07
C GLY A 144 3.09 -15.07 -1.86
N LEU A 145 1.78 -15.00 -2.06
CA LEU A 145 0.82 -14.68 -1.00
C LEU A 145 0.04 -15.91 -0.57
N THR A 146 -0.29 -15.98 0.71
CA THR A 146 -1.15 -17.01 1.29
C THR A 146 -2.29 -16.37 2.07
N THR A 147 -3.47 -16.99 1.97
CA THR A 147 -4.67 -16.55 2.67
C THR A 147 -4.66 -17.09 4.10
N ARG A 148 -5.00 -16.25 5.06
CA ARG A 148 -5.06 -16.57 6.49
C ARG A 148 -6.47 -17.04 6.90
N ALA A 149 -6.60 -17.51 8.14
CA ALA A 149 -7.88 -17.98 8.67
C ALA A 149 -8.82 -16.80 9.02
N GLN A 150 -8.27 -15.71 9.56
CA GLN A 150 -9.04 -14.58 10.06
C GLN A 150 -9.67 -13.76 8.94
N PRO A 151 -10.86 -13.18 9.17
CA PRO A 151 -11.47 -12.27 8.23
C PRO A 151 -10.63 -10.99 8.08
N ARG A 152 -10.65 -10.42 6.88
CA ARG A 152 -10.06 -9.10 6.65
C ARG A 152 -10.96 -8.03 7.23
N ARG A 153 -10.37 -7.12 8.00
CA ARG A 153 -11.03 -5.94 8.53
C ARG A 153 -10.72 -4.73 7.67
N TYR A 154 -11.69 -3.83 7.59
CA TYR A 154 -11.58 -2.57 6.87
C TYR A 154 -11.96 -1.42 7.78
N ILE A 155 -11.33 -0.27 7.58
CA ILE A 155 -11.77 1.00 8.15
C ILE A 155 -12.72 1.64 7.15
N GLU A 156 -14.01 1.67 7.47
CA GLU A 156 -15.02 2.37 6.68
C GLU A 156 -15.14 3.81 7.14
N VAL A 157 -14.94 4.75 6.22
CA VAL A 157 -15.13 6.18 6.48
C VAL A 157 -16.63 6.50 6.38
N LEU A 158 -17.18 7.15 7.41
CA LEU A 158 -18.61 7.40 7.57
C LEU A 158 -19.03 8.83 7.22
N LYS A 159 -18.11 9.79 7.30
CA LYS A 159 -18.32 11.19 6.94
C LYS A 159 -17.04 11.81 6.39
N PRO A 160 -17.12 12.90 5.62
CA PRO A 160 -15.93 13.58 5.13
C PRO A 160 -15.03 14.08 6.27
N VAL A 161 -13.72 13.81 6.15
CA VAL A 161 -12.66 14.36 7.01
C VAL A 161 -11.67 15.09 6.12
N ARG A 162 -11.55 16.41 6.29
CA ARG A 162 -10.76 17.28 5.44
C ARG A 162 -9.76 18.08 6.27
N VAL A 163 -8.53 18.14 5.76
CA VAL A 163 -7.48 19.04 6.23
C VAL A 163 -7.05 19.91 5.05
N ALA A 164 -6.96 21.21 5.28
CA ALA A 164 -6.54 22.17 4.27
C ALA A 164 -5.44 23.08 4.82
N LYS A 165 -4.49 23.42 3.97
CA LYS A 165 -3.44 24.40 4.26
C LYS A 165 -3.17 25.19 2.98
N ASP A 166 -3.40 26.51 3.03
CA ASP A 166 -3.28 27.41 1.87
C ASP A 166 -4.09 26.92 0.66
N LYS A 167 -3.41 26.64 -0.45
CA LYS A 167 -4.02 26.12 -1.69
C LYS A 167 -4.05 24.60 -1.75
N SER A 168 -3.58 23.92 -0.69
CA SER A 168 -3.50 22.46 -0.62
C SER A 168 -4.60 21.90 0.28
N PHE A 169 -5.15 20.75 -0.07
CA PHE A 169 -6.03 20.01 0.83
C PHE A 169 -5.98 18.53 0.57
N GLY A 170 -6.30 17.77 1.62
CA GLY A 170 -6.60 16.35 1.55
C GLY A 170 -7.95 16.08 2.20
N GLU A 171 -8.72 15.14 1.67
CA GLU A 171 -10.04 14.77 2.15
C GLU A 171 -10.28 13.28 1.99
N LEU A 172 -10.62 12.61 3.08
CA LEU A 172 -11.20 11.27 3.08
C LEU A 172 -12.72 11.37 3.18
N ARG A 173 -13.43 10.66 2.32
CA ARG A 173 -14.90 10.66 2.30
C ARG A 173 -15.44 9.24 2.11
N PRO A 174 -16.71 9.00 2.49
CA PRO A 174 -17.35 7.70 2.33
C PRO A 174 -17.26 7.18 0.89
N TYR A 175 -16.86 5.91 0.74
CA TYR A 175 -16.84 5.20 -0.53
C TYR A 175 -16.89 3.70 -0.26
N SER A 176 -17.98 3.06 -0.59
CA SER A 176 -18.26 1.67 -0.23
C SER A 176 -17.65 0.63 -1.17
N HIS A 177 -17.13 1.05 -2.35
CA HIS A 177 -16.64 0.14 -3.38
C HIS A 177 -15.16 -0.24 -3.24
N GLY A 178 -14.49 0.18 -2.17
CA GLY A 178 -13.07 -0.10 -1.92
C GLY A 178 -12.28 1.14 -1.55
N PHE A 179 -11.08 1.28 -2.09
CA PHE A 179 -10.22 2.44 -1.88
C PHE A 179 -9.99 3.16 -3.21
N ARG A 180 -10.41 4.42 -3.29
CA ARG A 180 -10.23 5.29 -4.45
C ARG A 180 -9.28 6.42 -4.09
N VAL A 181 -8.34 6.74 -4.98
CA VAL A 181 -7.44 7.89 -4.84
C VAL A 181 -7.66 8.85 -6.01
N GLU A 182 -7.84 10.13 -5.69
CA GLU A 182 -7.98 11.25 -6.61
C GLU A 182 -6.90 12.28 -6.27
N ALA A 183 -5.85 12.37 -7.06
CA ALA A 183 -4.75 13.29 -6.84
C ALA A 183 -4.70 14.35 -7.93
N GLU A 184 -4.49 15.60 -7.51
CA GLU A 184 -4.16 16.73 -8.37
C GLU A 184 -2.86 17.33 -7.88
N ILE A 185 -1.88 17.45 -8.76
CA ILE A 185 -0.61 18.13 -8.50
C ILE A 185 -0.53 19.38 -9.38
N GLU A 186 0.21 20.37 -8.91
CA GLU A 186 0.48 21.58 -9.67
C GLU A 186 1.85 22.10 -9.27
N PHE A 187 2.75 22.13 -10.22
CA PHE A 187 4.11 22.66 -10.08
C PHE A 187 4.28 23.80 -11.07
N ASP A 188 4.99 24.85 -10.65
CA ASP A 188 5.41 25.92 -11.53
C ASP A 188 6.63 25.45 -12.33
N HIS A 189 6.35 24.49 -13.23
CA HIS A 189 7.35 23.86 -14.08
C HIS A 189 6.72 23.38 -15.39
N PRO A 190 7.30 23.72 -16.58
CA PRO A 190 6.67 23.46 -17.88
C PRO A 190 6.41 21.97 -18.17
N LEU A 191 7.25 21.06 -17.67
CA LEU A 191 7.08 19.62 -17.87
C LEU A 191 6.01 19.00 -16.98
N ILE A 192 5.70 19.60 -15.86
CA ILE A 192 4.74 19.04 -14.91
C ILE A 192 3.42 19.78 -14.99
N GLY A 193 3.46 21.11 -14.80
CA GLY A 193 2.26 21.95 -14.80
C GLY A 193 1.22 21.42 -13.83
N LYS A 194 -0.01 21.31 -14.32
CA LYS A 194 -1.14 20.71 -13.61
C LYS A 194 -1.43 19.32 -14.17
N GLN A 195 -1.40 18.30 -13.30
CA GLN A 195 -1.77 16.93 -13.63
C GLN A 195 -2.79 16.41 -12.62
N ALA A 196 -3.70 15.57 -13.08
CA ALA A 196 -4.70 14.94 -12.22
C ALA A 196 -4.90 13.47 -12.62
N LEU A 197 -5.12 12.62 -11.61
CA LEU A 197 -5.38 11.20 -11.80
C LEU A 197 -6.38 10.73 -10.75
N ALA A 198 -7.31 9.86 -11.15
CA ALA A 198 -8.30 9.25 -10.27
C ALA A 198 -8.42 7.76 -10.59
N LEU A 199 -8.18 6.89 -9.59
CA LEU A 199 -8.17 5.44 -9.76
C LEU A 199 -8.79 4.74 -8.55
N ASP A 200 -9.49 3.65 -8.82
CA ASP A 200 -9.82 2.64 -7.80
C ASP A 200 -8.63 1.70 -7.64
N ILE A 201 -8.16 1.57 -6.41
CA ILE A 201 -6.92 0.87 -6.08
C ILE A 201 -7.22 -0.60 -5.81
N GLU A 202 -6.92 -1.40 -6.83
CA GLU A 202 -6.96 -2.86 -6.81
C GLU A 202 -5.60 -3.41 -7.23
N PRO A 203 -5.28 -4.67 -6.92
CA PRO A 203 -3.98 -5.25 -7.28
C PRO A 203 -3.63 -5.13 -8.76
N LYS A 204 -4.61 -5.33 -9.65
CA LYS A 204 -4.40 -5.19 -11.10
C LYS A 204 -4.14 -3.75 -11.51
N THR A 205 -4.95 -2.80 -11.00
CA THR A 205 -4.79 -1.36 -11.28
C THR A 205 -3.49 -0.85 -10.70
N PHE A 206 -3.15 -1.21 -9.46
CA PHE A 206 -1.90 -0.80 -8.83
C PHE A 206 -0.68 -1.23 -9.65
N ARG A 207 -0.59 -2.51 -10.04
CA ARG A 207 0.51 -3.04 -10.86
C ARG A 207 0.65 -2.30 -12.19
N LYS A 208 -0.46 -2.11 -12.88
CA LYS A 208 -0.45 -1.57 -14.24
C LYS A 208 -0.23 -0.05 -14.26
N GLU A 209 -0.89 0.67 -13.36
CA GLU A 209 -1.01 2.12 -13.46
C GLU A 209 -0.12 2.88 -12.46
N ILE A 210 0.29 2.25 -11.34
CA ILE A 210 0.95 2.97 -10.23
C ILE A 210 2.33 2.43 -9.91
N ALA A 211 2.49 1.11 -9.77
CA ALA A 211 3.67 0.49 -9.18
C ALA A 211 5.01 0.94 -9.82
N ARG A 212 5.02 1.28 -11.10
CA ARG A 212 6.22 1.66 -11.86
C ARG A 212 6.51 3.17 -11.89
N ALA A 213 5.68 4.01 -11.28
CA ALA A 213 5.87 5.44 -11.25
C ALA A 213 7.01 5.81 -10.27
N ARG A 214 8.05 6.45 -10.79
CA ARG A 214 9.28 6.79 -10.03
C ARG A 214 9.14 8.10 -9.27
N THR A 215 9.86 8.17 -8.15
CA THR A 215 10.09 9.43 -7.43
C THR A 215 10.86 10.43 -8.30
N PHE A 216 10.72 11.71 -8.00
CA PHE A 216 11.34 12.77 -8.78
C PHE A 216 11.85 13.91 -7.92
N GLY A 217 12.86 14.60 -8.42
CA GLY A 217 13.42 15.77 -7.80
C GLY A 217 13.93 16.79 -8.83
N PHE A 218 14.07 18.06 -8.40
CA PHE A 218 14.57 19.11 -9.27
C PHE A 218 16.07 19.27 -9.10
N MET A 219 16.81 19.34 -10.21
CA MET A 219 18.27 19.57 -10.20
C MET A 219 18.64 20.82 -9.42
N LYS A 220 17.84 21.90 -9.49
CA LYS A 220 18.07 23.14 -8.76
C LYS A 220 18.08 22.99 -7.24
N ASP A 221 17.41 21.96 -6.70
CA ASP A 221 17.29 21.72 -5.25
C ASP A 221 18.37 20.78 -4.70
N VAL A 222 19.15 20.11 -5.57
CA VAL A 222 20.11 19.07 -5.19
C VAL A 222 21.15 19.59 -4.18
N ALA A 223 21.76 20.75 -4.45
CA ALA A 223 22.78 21.30 -3.55
C ALA A 223 22.21 21.63 -2.16
N LYS A 224 20.97 22.12 -2.09
CA LYS A 224 20.27 22.38 -0.84
C LYS A 224 19.97 21.09 -0.08
N LEU A 225 19.49 20.06 -0.78
CA LEU A 225 19.18 18.75 -0.20
C LEU A 225 20.46 18.11 0.36
N TRP A 226 21.55 18.10 -0.41
CA TRP A 226 22.84 17.57 0.06
C TRP A 226 23.37 18.33 1.28
N GLY A 227 23.29 19.67 1.28
CA GLY A 227 23.68 20.48 2.44
C GLY A 227 22.84 20.20 3.69
N ALA A 228 21.62 19.69 3.53
CA ALA A 228 20.73 19.27 4.61
C ALA A 228 20.83 17.77 4.94
N GLY A 229 21.70 16.99 4.26
CA GLY A 229 21.88 15.55 4.49
C GLY A 229 20.82 14.67 3.83
N TYR A 230 20.12 15.17 2.80
CA TYR A 230 19.13 14.42 2.03
C TYR A 230 19.61 14.12 0.60
N ALA A 231 18.97 13.16 -0.04
CA ALA A 231 19.23 12.76 -1.43
C ALA A 231 20.68 12.32 -1.70
N LEU A 232 21.40 11.80 -0.68
CA LEU A 232 22.79 11.37 -0.81
C LEU A 232 22.95 10.12 -1.68
N GLY A 233 21.92 9.28 -1.78
CA GLY A 233 21.87 8.09 -2.62
C GLY A 233 21.09 8.28 -3.93
N ALA A 234 20.53 9.48 -4.16
CA ALA A 234 19.77 9.75 -5.38
C ALA A 234 20.67 9.79 -6.62
N ASN A 235 20.22 9.10 -7.67
CA ASN A 235 20.91 9.05 -8.96
C ASN A 235 19.89 8.81 -10.09
N PHE A 236 20.34 8.74 -11.34
CA PHE A 236 19.45 8.56 -12.50
C PHE A 236 18.75 7.18 -12.56
N ASP A 237 19.30 6.16 -11.86
CA ASP A 237 18.68 4.83 -11.85
C ASP A 237 17.47 4.75 -10.90
N ASN A 238 17.40 5.64 -9.90
CA ASN A 238 16.39 5.62 -8.84
C ASN A 238 15.55 6.88 -8.65
N THR A 239 15.81 7.94 -9.42
CA THR A 239 15.13 9.23 -9.29
C THR A 239 14.97 9.88 -10.65
N LEU A 240 13.77 10.35 -10.97
CA LEU A 240 13.59 11.25 -12.12
C LEU A 240 14.17 12.62 -11.76
N VAL A 241 15.20 13.04 -12.46
CA VAL A 241 15.86 14.33 -12.25
C VAL A 241 15.36 15.32 -13.30
N ILE A 242 14.78 16.43 -12.82
CA ILE A 242 14.15 17.42 -13.66
C ILE A 242 15.04 18.68 -13.69
N SER A 243 15.46 19.08 -14.89
CA SER A 243 16.08 20.38 -15.12
C SER A 243 15.01 21.43 -15.43
N GLU A 244 15.40 22.61 -15.87
CA GLU A 244 14.46 23.71 -16.15
C GLU A 244 13.47 23.40 -17.30
N ASP A 245 13.86 22.56 -18.27
CA ASP A 245 13.10 22.32 -19.49
C ASP A 245 12.94 20.84 -19.87
N ARG A 246 13.63 19.93 -19.17
CA ARG A 246 13.62 18.50 -19.54
C ARG A 246 13.87 17.56 -18.35
N VAL A 247 13.48 16.30 -18.53
CA VAL A 247 13.93 15.18 -17.70
C VAL A 247 15.34 14.80 -18.15
N LEU A 248 16.25 14.66 -17.18
CA LEU A 248 17.67 14.37 -17.45
C LEU A 248 17.95 12.87 -17.63
N ASN A 249 17.06 12.02 -17.13
CA ASN A 249 17.19 10.56 -17.28
C ASN A 249 17.13 10.17 -18.76
N PRO A 250 18.12 9.42 -19.27
CA PRO A 250 18.20 9.09 -20.72
C PRO A 250 17.00 8.31 -21.23
N GLU A 251 16.40 7.46 -20.41
CA GLU A 251 15.23 6.63 -20.77
C GLU A 251 13.93 7.42 -20.77
N GLY A 252 13.91 8.66 -20.29
CA GLY A 252 12.72 9.50 -20.21
C GLY A 252 11.70 9.01 -19.18
N LEU A 253 10.44 9.40 -19.39
CA LEU A 253 9.31 9.03 -18.52
C LEU A 253 8.75 7.65 -18.87
N ARG A 254 8.34 6.88 -17.86
CA ARG A 254 7.60 5.61 -18.00
C ARG A 254 6.13 5.81 -18.33
N PHE A 255 5.56 6.95 -17.91
CA PHE A 255 4.20 7.39 -18.17
C PHE A 255 4.21 8.87 -18.49
N ALA A 256 3.36 9.33 -19.39
CA ALA A 256 3.27 10.76 -19.73
C ALA A 256 2.91 11.63 -18.52
N ASP A 257 2.22 11.04 -17.54
CA ASP A 257 1.76 11.64 -16.30
C ASP A 257 2.43 10.97 -15.07
N GLU A 258 3.71 10.55 -15.20
CA GLU A 258 4.43 9.80 -14.16
C GLU A 258 4.48 10.54 -12.82
N PHE A 259 4.56 11.86 -12.84
CA PHE A 259 4.63 12.68 -11.63
C PHE A 259 3.38 12.55 -10.75
N VAL A 260 2.18 12.66 -11.32
CA VAL A 260 0.95 12.48 -10.52
C VAL A 260 0.74 11.02 -10.13
N ARG A 261 1.16 10.05 -10.94
CA ARG A 261 1.11 8.62 -10.59
C ARG A 261 1.97 8.33 -9.36
N HIS A 262 3.16 8.91 -9.30
CA HIS A 262 4.02 8.77 -8.12
C HIS A 262 3.39 9.41 -6.89
N LYS A 263 2.74 10.56 -7.00
CA LYS A 263 2.01 11.15 -5.88
C LYS A 263 0.80 10.33 -5.42
N VAL A 264 0.19 9.57 -6.33
CA VAL A 264 -0.83 8.55 -5.97
C VAL A 264 -0.18 7.38 -5.23
N LEU A 265 1.01 6.91 -5.67
CA LEU A 265 1.79 5.87 -4.99
C LEU A 265 2.10 6.28 -3.54
N ASP A 266 2.66 7.48 -3.34
CA ASP A 266 2.94 8.05 -2.02
C ASP A 266 1.69 8.06 -1.12
N ALA A 267 0.57 8.54 -1.67
CA ALA A 267 -0.70 8.61 -0.92
C ALA A 267 -1.21 7.22 -0.49
N ILE A 268 -1.07 6.20 -1.35
CA ILE A 268 -1.43 4.81 -1.01
C ILE A 268 -0.57 4.31 0.15
N GLY A 269 0.73 4.55 0.11
CA GLY A 269 1.68 4.14 1.15
C GLY A 269 1.45 4.85 2.48
N ASP A 270 1.30 6.17 2.45
CA ASP A 270 1.04 6.97 3.66
C ASP A 270 -0.29 6.60 4.32
N LEU A 271 -1.34 6.38 3.52
CA LEU A 271 -2.66 5.99 4.03
C LEU A 271 -2.74 4.51 4.43
N ALA A 272 -1.76 3.67 4.04
CA ALA A 272 -1.61 2.32 4.57
C ALA A 272 -1.39 2.31 6.09
N LEU A 273 -0.87 3.42 6.64
CA LEU A 273 -0.70 3.66 8.08
C LEU A 273 -2.02 3.79 8.87
N ALA A 274 -3.17 3.69 8.22
CA ALA A 274 -4.43 3.37 8.89
C ALA A 274 -4.38 2.02 9.63
N GLY A 275 -3.41 1.16 9.29
CA GLY A 275 -3.23 -0.19 9.85
C GLY A 275 -4.13 -1.26 9.25
N GLN A 276 -5.21 -0.85 8.61
CA GLN A 276 -6.17 -1.71 7.90
C GLN A 276 -6.56 -1.07 6.56
N PRO A 277 -7.01 -1.86 5.56
CA PRO A 277 -7.52 -1.30 4.30
C PRO A 277 -8.66 -0.30 4.54
N LEU A 278 -8.66 0.78 3.76
CA LEU A 278 -9.71 1.80 3.81
C LEU A 278 -10.86 1.45 2.85
N LEU A 279 -12.08 1.70 3.29
CA LEU A 279 -13.26 1.89 2.43
C LEU A 279 -13.53 3.39 2.39
N ALA A 280 -12.90 4.05 1.44
CA ALA A 280 -12.91 5.51 1.34
C ALA A 280 -12.49 5.98 -0.05
N ALA A 281 -12.92 7.17 -0.44
CA ALA A 281 -12.28 7.95 -1.48
C ALA A 281 -11.38 9.01 -0.84
N TYR A 282 -10.11 9.02 -1.21
CA TYR A 282 -9.15 10.04 -0.83
C TYR A 282 -8.92 11.00 -1.98
N LYS A 283 -9.22 12.28 -1.76
CA LYS A 283 -8.90 13.35 -2.70
C LYS A 283 -7.80 14.23 -2.13
N THR A 284 -6.77 14.49 -2.92
CA THR A 284 -5.69 15.41 -2.55
C THR A 284 -5.37 16.39 -3.67
N VAL A 285 -5.16 17.64 -3.31
CA VAL A 285 -4.73 18.72 -4.20
C VAL A 285 -3.44 19.31 -3.64
N ARG A 286 -2.37 19.27 -4.45
CA ARG A 286 -1.02 19.73 -4.05
C ARG A 286 -0.55 19.09 -2.74
N GLY A 287 -0.87 17.81 -2.55
CA GLY A 287 -0.54 17.05 -1.34
C GLY A 287 0.88 16.49 -1.35
N GLY A 288 1.25 15.97 -0.20
CA GLY A 288 2.49 15.22 0.08
C GLY A 288 2.36 14.54 1.43
N HIS A 289 3.44 13.90 1.92
CA HIS A 289 3.42 13.05 3.13
C HIS A 289 2.84 13.76 4.36
N ASN A 290 3.19 15.03 4.57
CA ASN A 290 2.66 15.82 5.68
C ASN A 290 1.13 15.93 5.64
N LEU A 291 0.56 16.24 4.47
CA LEU A 291 -0.89 16.39 4.31
C LEU A 291 -1.59 15.02 4.39
N ASN A 292 -1.03 13.98 3.78
CA ASN A 292 -1.56 12.62 3.84
C ASN A 292 -1.63 12.14 5.31
N HIS A 293 -0.56 12.34 6.06
CA HIS A 293 -0.50 12.02 7.49
C HIS A 293 -1.48 12.87 8.32
N ALA A 294 -1.59 14.17 8.04
CA ALA A 294 -2.51 15.05 8.76
C ALA A 294 -3.98 14.64 8.58
N VAL A 295 -4.38 14.28 7.35
CA VAL A 295 -5.76 13.80 7.08
C VAL A 295 -6.01 12.45 7.76
N LEU A 296 -5.05 11.52 7.69
CA LEU A 296 -5.18 10.24 8.36
C LEU A 296 -5.25 10.40 9.88
N SER A 297 -4.42 11.27 10.46
CA SER A 297 -4.44 11.58 11.89
C SER A 297 -5.77 12.19 12.32
N ALA A 298 -6.32 13.12 11.51
CA ALA A 298 -7.63 13.71 11.77
C ALA A 298 -8.75 12.65 11.70
N LEU A 299 -8.71 11.74 10.73
CA LEU A 299 -9.66 10.64 10.66
C LEU A 299 -9.58 9.77 11.93
N MET A 300 -8.37 9.31 12.29
CA MET A 300 -8.19 8.39 13.41
C MET A 300 -8.53 9.02 14.77
N ALA A 301 -8.40 10.33 14.90
CA ALA A 301 -8.77 11.10 16.10
C ALA A 301 -10.30 11.23 16.24
N ASP A 302 -11.05 11.33 15.16
CA ASP A 302 -12.52 11.44 15.19
C ASP A 302 -13.18 10.05 15.14
N ARG A 303 -13.43 9.47 16.30
CA ARG A 303 -14.07 8.14 16.44
C ARG A 303 -15.48 8.04 15.84
N THR A 304 -16.12 9.15 15.51
CA THR A 304 -17.42 9.18 14.85
C THR A 304 -17.33 9.18 13.33
N ALA A 305 -16.10 9.37 12.79
CA ALA A 305 -15.88 9.47 11.35
C ALA A 305 -15.56 8.12 10.69
N TRP A 306 -15.37 7.06 11.46
CA TRP A 306 -15.03 5.75 10.94
C TRP A 306 -15.50 4.62 11.85
N ARG A 307 -15.57 3.43 11.28
CA ARG A 307 -15.78 2.17 12.01
C ARG A 307 -14.98 1.04 11.37
N VAL A 308 -14.76 -0.03 12.14
CA VAL A 308 -14.21 -1.28 11.60
C VAL A 308 -15.34 -2.17 11.12
N VAL A 309 -15.18 -2.72 9.91
CA VAL A 309 -16.15 -3.62 9.29
C VAL A 309 -15.44 -4.87 8.77
N GLU A 310 -16.18 -5.98 8.71
CA GLU A 310 -15.78 -7.24 8.08
C GLU A 310 -16.82 -7.60 7.03
N PHE A 311 -16.37 -8.20 5.91
CA PHE A 311 -17.30 -8.79 4.96
C PHE A 311 -17.55 -10.24 5.35
N PRO A 312 -18.80 -10.73 5.27
CA PRO A 312 -19.09 -12.14 5.47
C PRO A 312 -18.25 -12.96 4.48
N ALA A 313 -17.63 -14.05 4.96
CA ALA A 313 -17.09 -15.03 4.04
C ALA A 313 -18.21 -15.50 3.11
N GLU A 314 -17.96 -15.51 1.80
CA GLU A 314 -18.91 -16.13 0.87
C GLU A 314 -19.21 -17.52 1.37
N ALA A 315 -20.50 -17.82 1.55
CA ALA A 315 -20.92 -19.16 1.88
C ALA A 315 -20.35 -20.10 0.79
N PRO A 316 -19.72 -21.22 1.16
CA PRO A 316 -19.18 -22.12 0.16
C PRO A 316 -20.32 -22.46 -0.81
N VAL A 317 -20.10 -22.16 -2.09
CA VAL A 317 -21.04 -22.54 -3.15
C VAL A 317 -21.20 -24.05 -3.03
N ARG A 318 -22.33 -24.50 -2.49
CA ARG A 318 -22.70 -25.93 -2.52
C ARG A 318 -22.76 -26.28 -4.00
N ARG A 319 -21.68 -26.87 -4.52
CA ARG A 319 -21.77 -27.56 -5.79
C ARG A 319 -22.87 -28.59 -5.60
N SER A 320 -24.04 -28.34 -6.15
CA SER A 320 -25.07 -29.36 -6.29
C SER A 320 -24.38 -30.51 -7.03
N ARG A 321 -24.25 -31.65 -6.35
CA ARG A 321 -23.90 -32.87 -7.04
C ARG A 321 -25.05 -33.08 -8.02
N GLY A 322 -24.81 -32.73 -9.28
CA GLY A 322 -25.69 -33.14 -10.35
C GLY A 322 -25.76 -34.66 -10.31
N HIS A 323 -26.89 -35.19 -9.93
CA HIS A 323 -27.21 -36.57 -10.24
C HIS A 323 -27.30 -36.64 -11.76
N ALA A 324 -26.30 -37.25 -12.40
CA ALA A 324 -26.44 -37.70 -13.75
C ALA A 324 -27.39 -38.90 -13.69
N ASP A 325 -28.62 -38.65 -14.05
CA ASP A 325 -29.61 -39.74 -14.25
C ASP A 325 -29.23 -40.43 -15.57
N ILE A 326 -28.41 -41.49 -15.46
CA ILE A 326 -28.06 -42.30 -16.61
C ILE A 326 -29.21 -43.29 -16.75
N GLY A 327 -30.31 -42.85 -17.35
CA GLY A 327 -31.36 -43.70 -17.87
C GLY A 327 -30.82 -44.52 -19.03
N ALA A 328 -30.30 -45.70 -18.73
CA ALA A 328 -29.95 -46.69 -19.74
C ALA A 328 -31.23 -47.25 -20.36
N ALA A 329 -31.64 -46.72 -21.49
CA ALA A 329 -32.60 -47.40 -22.35
C ALA A 329 -31.88 -48.57 -23.05
N ILE A 330 -32.08 -49.79 -22.53
CA ILE A 330 -31.69 -51.03 -23.21
C ILE A 330 -32.73 -51.26 -24.32
N ALA A 331 -32.38 -50.97 -25.56
CA ALA A 331 -33.16 -51.44 -26.71
C ALA A 331 -32.82 -52.91 -26.98
N ALA A 332 -33.78 -53.81 -26.81
CA ALA A 332 -33.66 -55.19 -27.21
C ALA A 332 -33.70 -55.34 -28.74
N PRO A 333 -32.91 -56.23 -29.34
CA PRO A 333 -32.98 -56.47 -30.77
C PRO A 333 -34.20 -57.34 -31.10
N ALA A 334 -35.01 -56.86 -32.05
CA ALA A 334 -36.09 -57.64 -32.63
C ALA A 334 -35.49 -58.58 -33.65
N TYR A 335 -35.65 -59.94 -33.35
CA TYR A 335 -35.48 -60.98 -34.34
C TYR A 335 -36.79 -61.13 -35.11
N GLY A 336 -36.79 -60.96 -36.41
CA GLY A 336 -37.84 -61.34 -37.34
C GLY A 336 -37.45 -62.61 -38.02
N PRO A 337 -38.45 -63.49 -38.33
CA PRO A 337 -38.16 -64.80 -38.95
C PRO A 337 -37.93 -64.71 -40.44
N GLU A 338 -36.96 -65.49 -40.90
CA GLU A 338 -36.77 -65.86 -42.29
C GLU A 338 -37.90 -66.68 -42.84
N VAL A 339 -38.37 -66.33 -44.03
CA VAL A 339 -38.81 -67.27 -45.11
C VAL A 339 -38.37 -66.75 -46.44
#